data_342d11097cc2ecadb2bad10fec121f2b
#
_entry.id   342d11097cc2ecadb2bad10fec121f2b
#
_cell.length_a   1.000
_cell.length_b   1.000
_cell.length_c   1.000
_cell.angle_alpha   90.00
_cell.angle_beta   90.00
_cell.angle_gamma   90.00
#
_symmetry.space_group_name_H-M   'P 1'
#
loop_
_entity.id
_entity.type
_entity.pdbx_description
1 polymer ?
#
loop_
_entity_poly.entity_id
_entity_poly.type
_entity_poly.pdbx_seq_one_letter_code
_entity_poly.pdbx_strand_id
1 'polypeptide(L)'
;MSAAPVISTQLTPSLSATQLKAAVAAQLPELVAIRRHLHAHPELSGSEHQTAALVAGELRSLGWRVREGVGRTGVLAELGPSQNRDGQPTPLVALRVDMDALPVEERSGVPFASVHQGLMHACGHDIHTTVGL
;
A
#
# COMPACT_ATOMS: atom_id res chain seq x y z
N MET A 1 -28.21 32.53 -28.16
CA MET A 1 -27.67 31.16 -28.03
C MET A 1 -26.23 31.29 -27.55
N SER A 2 -26.00 31.17 -26.25
CA SER A 2 -24.65 31.28 -25.66
C SER A 2 -24.02 29.88 -25.65
N ALA A 3 -22.87 29.74 -26.31
CA ALA A 3 -22.10 28.50 -26.27
C ALA A 3 -21.48 28.32 -24.87
N ALA A 4 -21.72 27.21 -24.25
CA ALA A 4 -21.08 26.84 -23.00
C ALA A 4 -19.55 26.70 -23.17
N PRO A 5 -18.75 27.17 -22.22
CA PRO A 5 -17.29 27.05 -22.34
C PRO A 5 -16.88 25.60 -22.31
N VAL A 6 -16.11 25.17 -23.31
CA VAL A 6 -15.44 23.87 -23.32
C VAL A 6 -14.39 23.88 -22.18
N ILE A 7 -14.64 23.16 -21.11
CA ILE A 7 -13.67 22.96 -20.03
C ILE A 7 -12.55 22.09 -20.62
N SER A 8 -11.44 22.72 -20.99
CA SER A 8 -10.19 22.02 -21.28
C SER A 8 -9.71 21.39 -19.99
N THR A 9 -9.99 20.11 -19.80
CA THR A 9 -9.40 19.29 -18.73
C THR A 9 -7.91 19.17 -19.09
N GLN A 10 -7.09 20.00 -18.46
CA GLN A 10 -5.64 19.83 -18.49
C GLN A 10 -5.35 18.49 -17.80
N LEU A 11 -5.21 17.45 -18.61
CA LEU A 11 -4.70 16.15 -18.17
C LEU A 11 -3.31 16.40 -17.59
N THR A 12 -3.13 16.10 -16.30
CA THR A 12 -1.80 15.94 -15.71
C THR A 12 -0.98 15.02 -16.63
N PRO A 13 0.28 15.35 -16.95
CA PRO A 13 1.07 14.52 -17.85
C PRO A 13 1.13 13.09 -17.30
N SER A 14 0.53 12.17 -18.03
CA SER A 14 0.61 10.75 -17.69
C SER A 14 2.06 10.29 -17.87
N LEU A 15 2.60 9.60 -16.86
CA LEU A 15 3.92 8.97 -16.99
C LEU A 15 3.91 7.99 -18.16
N SER A 16 4.92 8.05 -19.02
CA SER A 16 5.12 7.03 -20.03
C SER A 16 5.46 5.68 -19.37
N ALA A 17 5.21 4.57 -20.07
CA ALA A 17 5.55 3.25 -19.57
C ALA A 17 7.04 3.12 -19.19
N THR A 18 7.93 3.80 -19.92
CA THR A 18 9.37 3.83 -19.63
C THR A 18 9.67 4.57 -18.33
N GLN A 19 9.04 5.73 -18.10
CA GLN A 19 9.19 6.50 -16.86
C GLN A 19 8.65 5.73 -15.66
N LEU A 20 7.49 5.06 -15.82
CA LEU A 20 6.91 4.24 -14.76
C LEU A 20 7.85 3.07 -14.40
N LYS A 21 8.36 2.34 -15.40
CA LYS A 21 9.33 1.25 -15.17
C LYS A 21 10.58 1.73 -14.46
N ALA A 22 11.12 2.87 -14.84
CA ALA A 22 12.31 3.45 -14.21
C ALA A 22 12.02 3.85 -12.74
N ALA A 23 10.87 4.45 -12.46
CA ALA A 23 10.46 4.81 -11.11
C ALA A 23 10.32 3.57 -10.21
N VAL A 24 9.65 2.52 -10.69
CA VAL A 24 9.52 1.24 -9.96
C VAL A 24 10.89 0.60 -9.72
N ALA A 25 11.75 0.56 -10.73
CA ALA A 25 13.10 -0.02 -10.59
C ALA A 25 13.95 0.72 -9.54
N ALA A 26 13.80 2.03 -9.44
CA ALA A 26 14.51 2.84 -8.44
C ALA A 26 14.07 2.52 -7.00
N GLN A 27 12.81 2.15 -6.78
CA GLN A 27 12.25 1.85 -5.46
C GLN A 27 12.38 0.36 -5.09
N LEU A 28 12.66 -0.50 -6.05
CA LEU A 28 12.68 -1.96 -5.85
C LEU A 28 13.55 -2.44 -4.67
N PRO A 29 14.77 -1.91 -4.42
CA PRO A 29 15.57 -2.34 -3.28
C PRO A 29 14.89 -2.11 -1.93
N GLU A 30 14.23 -0.96 -1.76
CA GLU A 30 13.49 -0.60 -0.55
C GLU A 30 12.24 -1.47 -0.37
N LEU A 31 11.47 -1.64 -1.44
CA LEU A 31 10.29 -2.52 -1.44
C LEU A 31 10.67 -3.97 -1.11
N VAL A 32 11.78 -4.48 -1.63
CA VAL A 32 12.28 -5.82 -1.28
C VAL A 32 12.67 -5.90 0.20
N ALA A 33 13.25 -4.84 0.78
CA ALA A 33 13.57 -4.80 2.20
C ALA A 33 12.31 -4.82 3.07
N ILE A 34 11.31 -4.00 2.74
CA ILE A 34 10.00 -4.00 3.41
C ILE A 34 9.33 -5.38 3.32
N ARG A 35 9.26 -5.97 2.14
CA ARG A 35 8.69 -7.30 1.94
C ARG A 35 9.37 -8.36 2.80
N ARG A 36 10.69 -8.38 2.85
CA ARG A 36 11.45 -9.34 3.65
C ARG A 36 11.26 -9.12 5.15
N HIS A 37 11.13 -7.88 5.59
CA HIS A 37 10.82 -7.55 6.96
C HIS A 37 9.43 -8.08 7.35
N LEU A 38 8.41 -7.80 6.54
CA LEU A 38 7.04 -8.32 6.75
C LEU A 38 7.03 -9.86 6.78
N HIS A 39 7.73 -10.50 5.84
CA HIS A 39 7.82 -11.95 5.79
C HIS A 39 8.43 -12.57 7.04
N ALA A 40 9.46 -11.93 7.59
CA ALA A 40 10.13 -12.39 8.80
C ALA A 40 9.30 -12.15 10.08
N HIS A 41 8.34 -11.21 10.06
CA HIS A 41 7.54 -10.82 11.22
C HIS A 41 6.03 -10.97 10.95
N PRO A 42 5.55 -12.18 10.62
CA PRO A 42 4.15 -12.39 10.28
C PRO A 42 3.25 -12.21 11.52
N GLU A 43 2.08 -11.62 11.31
CA GLU A 43 1.04 -11.45 12.32
C GLU A 43 -0.29 -12.02 11.81
N LEU A 44 -1.07 -12.64 12.73
CA LEU A 44 -2.36 -13.25 12.38
C LEU A 44 -3.44 -12.19 12.15
N SER A 45 -4.47 -12.59 11.41
CA SER A 45 -5.66 -11.78 11.15
C SER A 45 -6.26 -11.19 12.42
N GLY A 46 -6.43 -9.88 12.45
CA GLY A 46 -6.92 -9.09 13.58
C GLY A 46 -5.89 -8.85 14.69
N SER A 47 -4.62 -9.18 14.47
CA SER A 47 -3.49 -8.95 15.37
C SER A 47 -2.29 -8.30 14.67
N GLU A 48 -2.50 -7.73 13.46
CA GLU A 48 -1.48 -7.14 12.58
C GLU A 48 -1.05 -5.75 13.06
N HIS A 49 -0.64 -5.63 14.34
CA HIS A 49 -0.33 -4.32 14.95
C HIS A 49 0.97 -3.71 14.44
N GLN A 50 2.03 -4.51 14.33
CA GLN A 50 3.33 -4.04 13.84
C GLN A 50 3.30 -3.81 12.33
N THR A 51 2.66 -4.70 11.60
CA THR A 51 2.41 -4.57 10.15
C THR A 51 1.64 -3.29 9.85
N ALA A 52 0.54 -3.04 10.57
CA ALA A 52 -0.27 -1.82 10.41
C ALA A 52 0.53 -0.56 10.73
N ALA A 53 1.33 -0.57 11.81
CA ALA A 53 2.17 0.57 12.19
C ALA A 53 3.24 0.87 11.13
N LEU A 54 3.88 -0.17 10.56
CA LEU A 54 4.84 -0.03 9.47
C LEU A 54 4.16 0.59 8.23
N VAL A 55 3.05 0.01 7.77
CA VAL A 55 2.29 0.51 6.62
C VAL A 55 1.86 1.96 6.81
N ALA A 56 1.35 2.29 8.00
CA ALA A 56 0.94 3.65 8.32
C ALA A 56 2.12 4.63 8.32
N GLY A 57 3.28 4.21 8.80
CA GLY A 57 4.52 4.99 8.79
C GLY A 57 4.99 5.30 7.37
N GLU A 58 5.06 4.28 6.51
CA GLU A 58 5.45 4.42 5.12
C GLU A 58 4.52 5.38 4.37
N LEU A 59 3.21 5.16 4.46
CA LEU A 59 2.22 6.02 3.79
C LEU A 59 2.27 7.48 4.28
N ARG A 60 2.51 7.72 5.59
CA ARG A 60 2.71 9.08 6.10
C ARG A 60 3.97 9.73 5.55
N SER A 61 5.07 8.99 5.44
CA SER A 61 6.33 9.50 4.88
C SER A 61 6.17 9.96 3.43
N LEU A 62 5.26 9.32 2.69
CA LEU A 62 4.87 9.65 1.32
C LEU A 62 3.81 10.76 1.22
N GLY A 63 3.40 11.36 2.35
CA GLY A 63 2.46 12.48 2.38
C GLY A 63 0.98 12.10 2.33
N TRP A 64 0.62 10.84 2.55
CA TRP A 64 -0.77 10.40 2.64
C TRP A 64 -1.42 10.80 3.97
N ARG A 65 -2.70 11.07 3.95
CA ARG A 65 -3.53 11.19 5.17
C ARG A 65 -3.90 9.80 5.63
N VAL A 66 -3.38 9.37 6.79
CA VAL A 66 -3.50 7.99 7.26
C VAL A 66 -4.37 7.92 8.51
N ARG A 67 -5.29 6.97 8.52
CA ARG A 67 -6.11 6.56 9.67
C ARG A 67 -5.87 5.08 9.96
N GLU A 68 -5.44 4.79 11.17
CA GLU A 68 -5.23 3.44 11.69
C GLU A 68 -6.46 2.93 12.46
N GLY A 69 -6.47 1.63 12.77
CA GLY A 69 -7.52 1.02 13.59
C GLY A 69 -8.86 0.84 12.86
N VAL A 70 -8.87 0.89 11.54
CA VAL A 70 -10.09 0.65 10.76
C VAL A 70 -10.41 -0.83 10.79
N GLY A 71 -11.56 -1.20 11.35
CA GLY A 71 -11.94 -2.61 11.52
C GLY A 71 -10.97 -3.41 12.40
N ARG A 72 -10.37 -2.80 13.40
CA ARG A 72 -9.37 -3.25 14.38
C ARG A 72 -7.94 -2.86 14.00
N THR A 73 -7.30 -3.52 13.05
CA THR A 73 -5.90 -3.32 12.67
C THR A 73 -5.73 -2.68 11.29
N GLY A 74 -6.82 -2.50 10.54
CA GLY A 74 -6.74 -1.97 9.18
C GLY A 74 -6.23 -0.52 9.12
N VAL A 75 -5.57 -0.20 8.03
CA VAL A 75 -5.05 1.13 7.69
C VAL A 75 -5.81 1.67 6.48
N LEU A 76 -6.31 2.89 6.59
CA LEU A 76 -6.88 3.64 5.47
C LEU A 76 -6.01 4.85 5.19
N ALA A 77 -5.59 5.01 3.96
CA ALA A 77 -4.82 6.17 3.53
C ALA A 77 -5.47 6.84 2.32
N GLU A 78 -5.42 8.16 2.29
CA GLU A 78 -6.02 8.98 1.24
C GLU A 78 -4.99 9.98 0.71
N LEU A 79 -4.89 10.08 -0.61
CA LEU A 79 -4.03 11.04 -1.29
C LEU A 79 -4.88 11.93 -2.21
N GLY A 80 -4.55 13.22 -2.24
CA GLY A 80 -5.22 14.21 -3.07
C GLY A 80 -6.40 14.90 -2.37
N PRO A 81 -7.05 15.84 -3.04
CA PRO A 81 -8.18 16.57 -2.50
C PRO A 81 -9.47 15.74 -2.61
N SER A 82 -10.34 15.83 -1.60
CA SER A 82 -11.67 15.22 -1.61
C SER A 82 -12.66 15.91 -2.55
N GLN A 83 -12.37 17.17 -2.90
CA GLN A 83 -13.17 17.98 -3.82
C GLN A 83 -12.27 18.70 -4.81
N ASN A 84 -12.81 18.93 -6.02
CA ASN A 84 -12.16 19.77 -7.01
C ASN A 84 -12.28 21.26 -6.64
N ARG A 85 -11.71 22.15 -7.49
CA ARG A 85 -11.78 23.62 -7.28
C ARG A 85 -13.20 24.19 -7.25
N ASP A 86 -14.16 23.48 -7.83
CA ASP A 86 -15.58 23.86 -7.90
C ASP A 86 -16.41 23.26 -6.76
N GLY A 87 -15.75 22.62 -5.75
CA GLY A 87 -16.41 21.99 -4.62
C GLY A 87 -17.12 20.67 -4.94
N GLN A 88 -16.93 20.11 -6.13
CA GLN A 88 -17.50 18.81 -6.51
C GLN A 88 -16.59 17.67 -6.04
N PRO A 89 -17.17 16.52 -5.64
CA PRO A 89 -16.38 15.35 -5.27
C PRO A 89 -15.45 14.93 -6.40
N THR A 90 -14.17 14.68 -6.07
CA THR A 90 -13.25 14.09 -7.03
C THR A 90 -13.50 12.59 -7.18
N PRO A 91 -13.38 12.02 -8.39
CA PRO A 91 -13.40 10.57 -8.56
C PRO A 91 -12.34 9.90 -7.69
N LEU A 92 -12.73 8.85 -6.98
CA LEU A 92 -11.83 8.07 -6.12
C LEU A 92 -11.54 6.73 -6.78
N VAL A 93 -10.27 6.34 -6.73
CA VAL A 93 -9.83 4.97 -7.00
C VAL A 93 -9.35 4.39 -5.69
N ALA A 94 -9.85 3.22 -5.31
CA ALA A 94 -9.43 2.51 -4.11
C ALA A 94 -8.61 1.29 -4.50
N LEU A 95 -7.46 1.13 -3.86
CA LEU A 95 -6.68 -0.10 -3.85
C LEU A 95 -6.84 -0.77 -2.48
N ARG A 96 -7.22 -2.04 -2.46
CA ARG A 96 -7.32 -2.84 -1.24
C ARG A 96 -6.29 -3.96 -1.29
N VAL A 97 -5.52 -4.08 -0.22
CA VAL A 97 -4.58 -5.18 0.01
C VAL A 97 -4.83 -5.78 1.39
N ASP A 98 -4.41 -7.01 1.59
CA ASP A 98 -4.44 -7.74 2.85
C ASP A 98 -3.05 -7.79 3.48
N MET A 99 -3.00 -7.92 4.83
CA MET A 99 -1.76 -7.82 5.61
C MET A 99 -1.48 -9.03 6.49
N ASP A 100 -2.48 -9.91 6.68
CA ASP A 100 -2.41 -11.00 7.63
C ASP A 100 -1.57 -12.18 7.15
N ALA A 101 -1.02 -12.90 8.11
CA ALA A 101 -0.32 -14.16 7.91
C ALA A 101 -1.19 -15.36 8.36
N LEU A 102 -0.67 -16.56 8.17
CA LEU A 102 -1.36 -17.81 8.46
C LEU A 102 -0.65 -18.58 9.61
N PRO A 103 -1.41 -19.39 10.40
CA PRO A 103 -0.84 -20.28 11.42
C PRO A 103 -0.22 -21.52 10.77
N VAL A 104 0.89 -21.31 10.05
CA VAL A 104 1.61 -22.34 9.29
C VAL A 104 3.07 -22.27 9.66
N GLU A 105 3.69 -23.43 9.92
CA GLU A 105 5.13 -23.52 10.15
C GLU A 105 5.90 -23.29 8.87
N GLU A 106 6.79 -22.31 8.86
CA GLU A 106 7.62 -22.05 7.71
C GLU A 106 8.78 -23.03 7.59
N ARG A 107 8.99 -23.58 6.39
CA ARG A 107 10.08 -24.49 6.04
C ARG A 107 10.78 -24.11 4.75
N SER A 108 10.74 -22.84 4.38
CA SER A 108 11.31 -22.33 3.12
C SER A 108 12.84 -22.35 3.09
N GLY A 109 13.49 -22.20 4.26
CA GLY A 109 14.94 -22.07 4.36
C GLY A 109 15.52 -20.76 3.81
N VAL A 110 14.68 -19.77 3.49
CA VAL A 110 15.14 -18.44 3.05
C VAL A 110 15.77 -17.66 4.21
N PRO A 111 16.74 -16.76 3.94
CA PRO A 111 17.43 -16.02 4.99
C PRO A 111 16.54 -15.00 5.73
N PHE A 112 15.35 -14.74 5.24
CA PHE A 112 14.32 -13.89 5.83
C PHE A 112 13.06 -14.68 6.22
N ALA A 113 13.21 -15.97 6.53
CA ALA A 113 12.11 -16.79 7.04
C ALA A 113 11.53 -16.21 8.34
N SER A 114 10.29 -16.57 8.64
CA SER A 114 9.60 -16.15 9.84
C SER A 114 10.42 -16.39 11.11
N VAL A 115 10.53 -15.39 11.96
CA VAL A 115 11.12 -15.52 13.32
C VAL A 115 10.09 -15.96 14.33
N HIS A 116 8.81 -16.08 13.95
CA HIS A 116 7.70 -16.54 14.79
C HIS A 116 7.32 -17.97 14.45
N GLN A 117 7.64 -18.89 15.35
CA GLN A 117 7.31 -20.30 15.17
C GLN A 117 5.82 -20.49 14.94
N GLY A 118 5.45 -21.30 13.95
CA GLY A 118 4.08 -21.61 13.60
C GLY A 118 3.32 -20.51 12.86
N LEU A 119 4.00 -19.43 12.46
CA LEU A 119 3.42 -18.36 11.65
C LEU A 119 4.20 -18.14 10.35
N MET A 120 3.51 -17.93 9.25
CA MET A 120 4.13 -17.69 7.93
C MET A 120 3.22 -16.84 7.03
N HIS A 121 3.80 -15.97 6.23
CA HIS A 121 3.12 -15.34 5.09
C HIS A 121 2.98 -16.34 3.91
N ALA A 122 2.29 -17.46 4.14
CA ALA A 122 2.14 -18.53 3.16
C ALA A 122 1.19 -18.20 2.00
N CYS A 123 0.37 -17.15 2.13
CA CYS A 123 -0.55 -16.67 1.09
C CYS A 123 0.04 -15.52 0.24
N GLY A 124 1.19 -14.96 0.64
CA GLY A 124 1.84 -13.87 -0.09
C GLY A 124 1.30 -12.47 0.24
N HIS A 125 0.60 -12.30 1.38
CA HIS A 125 0.08 -10.99 1.79
C HIS A 125 1.19 -9.99 2.12
N ASP A 126 2.39 -10.43 2.48
CA ASP A 126 3.60 -9.61 2.56
C ASP A 126 3.95 -8.94 1.22
N ILE A 127 3.74 -9.64 0.09
CA ILE A 127 3.89 -9.08 -1.25
C ILE A 127 2.74 -8.12 -1.56
N HIS A 128 1.48 -8.49 -1.24
CA HIS A 128 0.33 -7.61 -1.47
C HIS A 128 0.48 -6.29 -0.73
N THR A 129 0.86 -6.34 0.55
CA THR A 129 1.12 -5.15 1.38
C THR A 129 2.20 -4.28 0.76
N THR A 130 3.32 -4.89 0.35
CA THR A 130 4.45 -4.17 -0.26
C THR A 130 4.09 -3.53 -1.62
N VAL A 131 3.27 -4.21 -2.44
CA VAL A 131 2.81 -3.67 -3.73
C VAL A 131 1.80 -2.54 -3.53
N GLY A 132 1.07 -2.53 -2.41
CA GLY A 132 0.12 -1.48 -2.05
C GLY A 132 0.77 -0.20 -1.53
N LEU A 133 2.04 -0.26 -1.13
CA LEU A 133 2.87 0.88 -0.69
C LEU A 133 3.49 1.59 -1.88
#